data_0a586566c8f9e4fd8317dbf34ebfb224
#
_entry.id   0a586566c8f9e4fd8317dbf34ebfb224
#
_cell.length_a   1.000
_cell.length_b   1.000
_cell.length_c   1.000
_cell.angle_alpha   90.00
_cell.angle_beta   90.00
_cell.angle_gamma   90.00
#
_symmetry.space_group_name_H-M   'P 1'
#
loop_
_entity.id
_entity.type
_entity.pdbx_description
1 polymer ?
#
loop_
_entity_poly.entity_id
_entity_poly.type
_entity_poly.pdbx_seq_one_letter_code
_entity_poly.pdbx_strand_id
1 'polypeptide(L)'
;MMHRISHWLSRHAAALFFPAALILYDFSAYLTTDLIQPGILHVVRDFNADVALAPASVSLYMAGGMALQWLLGPLSDRIGRRPVLLTGALIFTLACLATLFTTSMTQFLIARFVQGTSICFIATVGYVTVQEAFEEKRSIRLMAVITSVVLVAPIVGPLSGAALMHFIHWKALFGIIAAMGLVAWLGLLLTMPETVRRGDVPFSPLGVLRDFRNVFRNRIFLLGAATLSLSYIPLMSWVAVSPVILMDAGGLTTSEFAWSQVPVFSAVIIANLSVARWVKDPTRPRFVLSAVPVQMLGLAILIVGNLVWPHVWLWSGLGTCFYAFGIGLIFPTLFRFTLFSNDLPKGTVSASLNIVILSVSALSIEGARWLWFHGGRLPFHLLAVAAGIVAACCLAGLLRHQRGQAVIEARQS
;
A
#
# COMPACT_ATOMS: atom_id res chain seq x y z
N MET A 1 38.95 24.06 13.96
CA MET A 1 37.61 24.64 14.15
C MET A 1 36.69 24.37 12.95
N MET A 2 37.12 24.59 11.71
CA MET A 2 36.33 24.26 10.49
C MET A 2 35.91 22.79 10.37
N HIS A 3 36.76 21.83 10.70
CA HIS A 3 36.43 20.38 10.66
C HIS A 3 35.34 19.99 11.67
N ARG A 4 35.24 20.62 12.83
CA ARG A 4 34.18 20.41 13.81
C ARG A 4 32.84 21.04 13.37
N ILE A 5 32.90 22.20 12.72
CA ILE A 5 31.71 22.89 12.20
C ILE A 5 31.14 22.13 10.99
N SER A 6 31.99 21.61 10.10
CA SER A 6 31.55 20.79 8.98
C SER A 6 30.93 19.45 9.44
N HIS A 7 31.50 18.83 10.47
CA HIS A 7 30.96 17.61 11.08
C HIS A 7 29.64 17.84 11.85
N TRP A 8 29.48 19.00 12.46
CA TRP A 8 28.26 19.38 13.16
C TRP A 8 27.15 19.73 12.16
N LEU A 9 27.47 20.51 11.10
CA LEU A 9 26.54 20.81 10.01
C LEU A 9 26.12 19.55 9.25
N SER A 10 27.04 18.60 8.99
CA SER A 10 26.69 17.35 8.30
C SER A 10 25.78 16.46 9.15
N ARG A 11 25.98 16.38 10.47
CA ARG A 11 25.08 15.62 11.37
C ARG A 11 23.71 16.25 11.52
N HIS A 12 23.59 17.57 11.58
CA HIS A 12 22.30 18.27 11.67
C HIS A 12 21.57 18.26 10.32
N ALA A 13 22.29 18.40 9.21
CA ALA A 13 21.75 18.25 7.88
C ALA A 13 21.27 16.82 7.63
N ALA A 14 22.07 15.80 7.95
CA ALA A 14 21.64 14.40 7.84
C ALA A 14 20.39 14.12 8.68
N ALA A 15 20.28 14.73 9.87
CA ALA A 15 19.14 14.55 10.75
C ALA A 15 17.81 15.15 10.24
N LEU A 16 17.86 16.12 9.31
CA LEU A 16 16.67 16.77 8.72
C LEU A 16 16.44 16.31 7.28
N PHE A 17 17.48 16.22 6.48
CA PHE A 17 17.37 15.97 5.05
C PHE A 17 17.17 14.49 4.70
N PHE A 18 17.72 13.54 5.48
CA PHE A 18 17.47 12.11 5.24
C PHE A 18 15.98 11.75 5.33
N PRO A 19 15.24 12.09 6.42
CA PRO A 19 13.80 11.83 6.47
C PRO A 19 13.04 12.53 5.35
N ALA A 20 13.38 13.76 4.99
CA ALA A 20 12.72 14.49 3.90
C ALA A 20 12.94 13.81 2.53
N ALA A 21 14.16 13.35 2.26
CA ALA A 21 14.47 12.60 1.03
C ALA A 21 13.74 11.26 0.99
N LEU A 22 13.62 10.55 2.13
CA LEU A 22 12.88 9.32 2.23
C LEU A 22 11.37 9.55 2.04
N ILE A 23 10.82 10.61 2.64
CA ILE A 23 9.41 11.00 2.44
C ILE A 23 9.14 11.30 0.96
N LEU A 24 10.03 12.02 0.31
CA LEU A 24 9.87 12.32 -1.13
C LEU A 24 9.93 11.06 -1.98
N TYR A 25 10.84 10.13 -1.66
CA TYR A 25 10.91 8.83 -2.35
C TYR A 25 9.64 8.02 -2.15
N ASP A 26 9.18 7.89 -0.92
CA ASP A 26 8.00 7.13 -0.54
C ASP A 26 6.73 7.73 -1.19
N PHE A 27 6.55 9.03 -1.09
CA PHE A 27 5.45 9.75 -1.72
C PHE A 27 5.47 9.59 -3.24
N SER A 28 6.64 9.67 -3.89
CA SER A 28 6.79 9.46 -5.33
C SER A 28 6.39 8.04 -5.74
N ALA A 29 6.74 7.03 -4.93
CA ALA A 29 6.38 5.65 -5.19
C ALA A 29 4.85 5.44 -5.14
N TYR A 30 4.16 5.93 -4.11
CA TYR A 30 2.70 5.84 -4.04
C TYR A 30 2.02 6.69 -5.11
N LEU A 31 2.49 7.93 -5.32
CA LEU A 31 1.95 8.84 -6.32
C LEU A 31 2.00 8.24 -7.73
N THR A 32 3.01 7.42 -8.05
CA THR A 32 3.16 6.75 -9.36
C THR A 32 1.92 5.95 -9.74
N THR A 33 1.25 5.33 -8.79
CA THR A 33 0.03 4.55 -9.06
C THR A 33 -1.18 5.45 -9.18
N ASP A 34 -1.31 6.40 -8.27
CA ASP A 34 -2.52 7.22 -8.16
C ASP A 34 -2.59 8.31 -9.24
N LEU A 35 -1.44 8.87 -9.63
CA LEU A 35 -1.34 9.93 -10.64
C LEU A 35 -1.80 9.47 -12.03
N ILE A 36 -1.53 8.21 -12.40
CA ILE A 36 -1.86 7.68 -13.73
C ILE A 36 -3.28 7.13 -13.82
N GLN A 37 -3.97 6.89 -12.69
CA GLN A 37 -5.30 6.30 -12.70
C GLN A 37 -6.30 7.00 -13.63
N PRO A 38 -6.47 8.33 -13.57
CA PRO A 38 -7.35 9.04 -14.49
C PRO A 38 -6.88 8.98 -15.96
N GLY A 39 -5.61 8.69 -16.18
CA GLY A 39 -4.99 8.58 -17.52
C GLY A 39 -4.84 7.16 -18.05
N ILE A 40 -5.20 6.13 -17.28
CA ILE A 40 -4.90 4.75 -17.69
C ILE A 40 -5.58 4.34 -19.00
N LEU A 41 -6.77 4.86 -19.28
CA LEU A 41 -7.45 4.60 -20.54
C LEU A 41 -6.77 5.30 -21.73
N HIS A 42 -6.11 6.44 -21.52
CA HIS A 42 -5.26 7.06 -22.54
C HIS A 42 -4.05 6.19 -22.85
N VAL A 43 -3.42 5.59 -21.83
CA VAL A 43 -2.31 4.63 -22.02
C VAL A 43 -2.74 3.46 -22.89
N VAL A 44 -3.89 2.85 -22.58
CA VAL A 44 -4.45 1.72 -23.33
C VAL A 44 -4.71 2.09 -24.78
N ARG A 45 -5.34 3.26 -25.01
CA ARG A 45 -5.64 3.77 -26.36
C ARG A 45 -4.39 4.06 -27.18
N ASP A 46 -3.38 4.70 -26.58
CA ASP A 46 -2.12 5.03 -27.25
C ASP A 46 -1.35 3.79 -27.73
N PHE A 47 -1.46 2.70 -27.00
CA PHE A 47 -0.84 1.42 -27.37
C PHE A 47 -1.76 0.51 -28.19
N ASN A 48 -2.98 0.96 -28.54
CA ASN A 48 -4.00 0.14 -29.20
C ASN A 48 -4.21 -1.21 -28.49
N ALA A 49 -4.18 -1.19 -27.15
CA ALA A 49 -4.30 -2.37 -26.30
C ALA A 49 -5.75 -2.60 -25.84
N ASP A 50 -6.03 -3.81 -25.38
CA ASP A 50 -7.33 -4.13 -24.80
C ASP A 50 -7.53 -3.36 -23.48
N VAL A 51 -8.70 -2.73 -23.32
CA VAL A 51 -9.10 -2.01 -22.10
C VAL A 51 -9.03 -2.90 -20.87
N ALA A 52 -9.22 -4.20 -21.04
CA ALA A 52 -9.05 -5.19 -20.00
C ALA A 52 -7.64 -5.17 -19.36
N LEU A 53 -6.63 -4.64 -20.01
CA LEU A 53 -5.27 -4.52 -19.46
C LEU A 53 -5.07 -3.30 -18.55
N ALA A 54 -6.02 -2.37 -18.49
CA ALA A 54 -5.91 -1.18 -17.63
C ALA A 54 -5.69 -1.54 -16.14
N PRO A 55 -6.48 -2.43 -15.50
CA PRO A 55 -6.26 -2.82 -14.11
C PRO A 55 -4.93 -3.53 -13.85
N ALA A 56 -4.35 -4.17 -14.87
CA ALA A 56 -3.06 -4.85 -14.75
C ALA A 56 -1.91 -3.90 -14.39
N SER A 57 -2.05 -2.59 -14.65
CA SER A 57 -1.07 -1.60 -14.21
C SER A 57 -0.95 -1.52 -12.69
N VAL A 58 -2.03 -1.75 -11.96
CA VAL A 58 -2.05 -1.75 -10.49
C VAL A 58 -1.64 -3.12 -9.94
N SER A 59 -2.16 -4.22 -10.49
CA SER A 59 -1.83 -5.56 -10.03
C SER A 59 -0.35 -5.89 -10.19
N LEU A 60 0.28 -5.51 -11.32
CA LEU A 60 1.71 -5.71 -11.54
C LEU A 60 2.58 -4.78 -10.67
N TYR A 61 2.14 -3.55 -10.41
CA TYR A 61 2.80 -2.68 -9.44
C TYR A 61 2.82 -3.33 -8.04
N MET A 62 1.69 -3.88 -7.60
CA MET A 62 1.61 -4.59 -6.32
C MET A 62 2.43 -5.87 -6.31
N ALA A 63 2.44 -6.62 -7.41
CA ALA A 63 3.28 -7.80 -7.57
C ALA A 63 4.77 -7.45 -7.44
N GLY A 64 5.21 -6.34 -8.04
CA GLY A 64 6.55 -5.79 -7.82
C GLY A 64 6.82 -5.48 -6.34
N GLY A 65 5.83 -4.87 -5.66
CA GLY A 65 5.91 -4.50 -4.26
C GLY A 65 6.08 -5.66 -3.27
N MET A 66 5.74 -6.87 -3.65
CA MET A 66 5.97 -8.06 -2.82
C MET A 66 7.24 -8.85 -3.20
N ALA A 67 7.72 -8.69 -4.43
CA ALA A 67 8.67 -9.60 -5.06
C ALA A 67 9.99 -9.78 -4.28
N LEU A 68 10.51 -8.71 -3.70
CA LEU A 68 11.81 -8.69 -3.03
C LEU A 68 11.74 -8.55 -1.50
N GLN A 69 10.56 -8.47 -0.89
CA GLN A 69 10.42 -8.22 0.55
C GLN A 69 11.11 -9.28 1.42
N TRP A 70 11.08 -10.54 1.01
CA TRP A 70 11.72 -11.63 1.73
C TRP A 70 13.25 -11.57 1.70
N LEU A 71 13.82 -10.93 0.69
CA LEU A 71 15.27 -10.88 0.43
C LEU A 71 15.92 -9.61 1.00
N LEU A 72 15.24 -8.45 0.86
CA LEU A 72 15.88 -7.15 1.10
C LEU A 72 16.25 -6.91 2.57
N GLY A 73 15.47 -7.43 3.52
CA GLY A 73 15.80 -7.36 4.94
C GLY A 73 17.17 -7.99 5.22
N PRO A 74 17.32 -9.32 5.07
CA PRO A 74 18.58 -10.01 5.29
C PRO A 74 19.74 -9.51 4.40
N LEU A 75 19.44 -9.07 3.18
CA LEU A 75 20.46 -8.51 2.29
C LEU A 75 21.00 -7.19 2.84
N SER A 76 20.11 -6.30 3.29
CA SER A 76 20.51 -5.00 3.84
C SER A 76 21.22 -5.10 5.18
N ASP A 77 20.91 -6.13 5.97
CA ASP A 77 21.64 -6.43 7.22
C ASP A 77 23.10 -6.82 6.95
N ARG A 78 23.38 -7.38 5.78
CA ARG A 78 24.72 -7.86 5.41
C ARG A 78 25.57 -6.82 4.68
N ILE A 79 24.98 -6.19 3.62
CA ILE A 79 25.74 -5.27 2.75
C ILE A 79 25.59 -3.81 3.15
N GLY A 80 24.69 -3.54 4.11
CA GLY A 80 24.36 -2.20 4.60
C GLY A 80 22.99 -1.71 4.13
N ARG A 81 22.33 -0.89 4.95
CA ARG A 81 21.03 -0.28 4.63
C ARG A 81 21.15 0.68 3.46
N ARG A 82 22.17 1.55 3.51
CA ARG A 82 22.37 2.63 2.56
C ARG A 82 22.52 2.14 1.12
N PRO A 83 23.44 1.21 0.75
CA PRO A 83 23.58 0.76 -0.63
C PRO A 83 22.30 0.10 -1.16
N VAL A 84 21.57 -0.65 -0.32
CA VAL A 84 20.34 -1.31 -0.73
C VAL A 84 19.25 -0.29 -1.04
N LEU A 85 18.99 0.66 -0.16
CA LEU A 85 17.95 1.67 -0.39
C LEU A 85 18.28 2.58 -1.58
N LEU A 86 19.54 2.98 -1.74
CA LEU A 86 19.98 3.78 -2.89
C LEU A 86 19.79 3.03 -4.21
N THR A 87 20.07 1.74 -4.24
CA THR A 87 19.81 0.89 -5.42
C THR A 87 18.32 0.85 -5.74
N GLY A 88 17.46 0.67 -4.74
CA GLY A 88 16.00 0.68 -4.93
C GLY A 88 15.47 2.01 -5.47
N ALA A 89 15.94 3.13 -4.92
CA ALA A 89 15.53 4.46 -5.37
C ALA A 89 16.03 4.77 -6.80
N LEU A 90 17.22 4.29 -7.15
CA LEU A 90 17.75 4.42 -8.52
C LEU A 90 16.96 3.57 -9.52
N ILE A 91 16.68 2.30 -9.18
CA ILE A 91 15.86 1.40 -10.01
C ILE A 91 14.48 2.03 -10.26
N PHE A 92 13.84 2.55 -9.22
CA PHE A 92 12.55 3.24 -9.33
C PHE A 92 12.62 4.44 -10.29
N THR A 93 13.61 5.30 -10.09
CA THR A 93 13.82 6.50 -10.92
C THR A 93 14.03 6.13 -12.39
N LEU A 94 14.90 5.15 -12.64
CA LEU A 94 15.17 4.66 -14.00
C LEU A 94 13.94 3.98 -14.62
N ALA A 95 13.16 3.24 -13.87
CA ALA A 95 11.92 2.63 -14.34
C ALA A 95 10.85 3.68 -14.70
N CYS A 96 10.75 4.76 -13.93
CA CYS A 96 9.88 5.88 -14.27
C CYS A 96 10.38 6.61 -15.55
N LEU A 97 11.68 6.83 -15.66
CA LEU A 97 12.29 7.42 -16.85
C LEU A 97 12.10 6.52 -18.08
N ALA A 98 12.29 5.21 -17.95
CA ALA A 98 12.08 4.24 -19.01
C ALA A 98 10.64 4.22 -19.54
N THR A 99 9.66 4.56 -18.68
CA THR A 99 8.24 4.64 -19.11
C THR A 99 8.02 5.69 -20.20
N LEU A 100 8.82 6.75 -20.25
CA LEU A 100 8.77 7.77 -21.32
C LEU A 100 9.01 7.17 -22.71
N PHE A 101 9.79 6.12 -22.78
CA PHE A 101 10.24 5.48 -24.03
C PHE A 101 9.46 4.21 -24.37
N THR A 102 8.46 3.84 -23.57
CA THR A 102 7.64 2.65 -23.86
C THR A 102 6.83 2.84 -25.15
N THR A 103 6.79 1.79 -25.97
CA THR A 103 6.07 1.75 -27.26
C THR A 103 4.98 0.69 -27.29
N SER A 104 4.81 -0.09 -26.20
CA SER A 104 3.78 -1.12 -26.09
C SER A 104 3.25 -1.23 -24.66
N MET A 105 2.02 -1.74 -24.52
CA MET A 105 1.41 -2.03 -23.23
C MET A 105 2.25 -3.00 -22.40
N THR A 106 2.86 -4.00 -23.01
CA THR A 106 3.74 -4.96 -22.31
C THR A 106 4.95 -4.27 -21.69
N GLN A 107 5.63 -3.37 -22.41
CA GLN A 107 6.75 -2.60 -21.86
C GLN A 107 6.31 -1.71 -20.71
N PHE A 108 5.15 -1.05 -20.83
CA PHE A 108 4.56 -0.26 -19.77
C PHE A 108 4.29 -1.12 -18.52
N LEU A 109 3.67 -2.29 -18.69
CA LEU A 109 3.36 -3.19 -17.58
C LEU A 109 4.62 -3.75 -16.91
N ILE A 110 5.68 -4.05 -17.67
CA ILE A 110 7.00 -4.42 -17.09
C ILE A 110 7.57 -3.26 -16.28
N ALA A 111 7.50 -2.03 -16.80
CA ALA A 111 7.94 -0.86 -16.05
C ALA A 111 7.14 -0.68 -14.76
N ARG A 112 5.82 -0.92 -14.77
CA ARG A 112 4.95 -0.90 -13.58
C ARG A 112 5.41 -1.91 -12.52
N PHE A 113 5.73 -3.14 -12.93
CA PHE A 113 6.26 -4.15 -12.01
C PHE A 113 7.58 -3.69 -11.38
N VAL A 114 8.53 -3.17 -12.18
CA VAL A 114 9.82 -2.68 -11.68
C VAL A 114 9.63 -1.48 -10.75
N GLN A 115 8.78 -0.52 -11.10
CA GLN A 115 8.42 0.61 -10.23
C GLN A 115 7.85 0.14 -8.88
N GLY A 116 7.01 -0.89 -8.90
CA GLY A 116 6.41 -1.48 -7.70
C GLY A 116 7.45 -2.02 -6.71
N THR A 117 8.62 -2.50 -7.16
CA THR A 117 9.68 -2.99 -6.27
C THR A 117 10.14 -1.92 -5.27
N SER A 118 9.92 -0.63 -5.55
CA SER A 118 10.23 0.46 -4.62
C SER A 118 9.59 0.29 -3.24
N ILE A 119 8.36 -0.25 -3.19
CA ILE A 119 7.65 -0.53 -1.93
C ILE A 119 8.47 -1.51 -1.05
N CYS A 120 9.10 -2.53 -1.67
CA CYS A 120 9.95 -3.45 -0.92
C CYS A 120 11.11 -2.71 -0.25
N PHE A 121 11.84 -1.88 -0.99
CA PHE A 121 13.01 -1.16 -0.49
C PHE A 121 12.63 -0.16 0.61
N ILE A 122 11.55 0.56 0.44
CA ILE A 122 11.06 1.55 1.42
C ILE A 122 10.65 0.85 2.71
N ALA A 123 9.76 -0.14 2.62
CA ALA A 123 9.19 -0.80 3.79
C ALA A 123 10.21 -1.61 4.58
N THR A 124 11.13 -2.33 3.90
CA THR A 124 12.08 -3.22 4.57
C THR A 124 13.39 -2.55 4.96
N VAL A 125 13.78 -1.49 4.27
CA VAL A 125 15.08 -0.81 4.51
C VAL A 125 14.88 0.63 4.96
N GLY A 126 14.06 1.41 4.25
CA GLY A 126 13.87 2.82 4.54
C GLY A 126 13.32 3.09 5.94
N TYR A 127 12.21 2.44 6.28
CA TYR A 127 11.57 2.61 7.59
C TYR A 127 12.42 2.07 8.74
N VAL A 128 13.13 0.97 8.52
CA VAL A 128 14.05 0.41 9.52
C VAL A 128 15.22 1.36 9.75
N THR A 129 15.79 1.95 8.70
CA THR A 129 16.86 2.95 8.84
C THR A 129 16.42 4.16 9.66
N VAL A 130 15.18 4.63 9.53
CA VAL A 130 14.65 5.71 10.38
C VAL A 130 14.61 5.28 11.84
N GLN A 131 14.20 4.04 12.13
CA GLN A 131 14.12 3.53 13.50
C GLN A 131 15.49 3.31 14.11
N GLU A 132 16.50 2.96 13.33
CA GLU A 132 17.89 2.74 13.80
C GLU A 132 18.68 4.05 13.91
N ALA A 133 18.42 5.04 13.04
CA ALA A 133 19.20 6.27 12.98
C ALA A 133 18.77 7.34 13.99
N PHE A 134 17.54 7.26 14.52
CA PHE A 134 16.99 8.27 15.42
C PHE A 134 16.56 7.67 16.76
N GLU A 135 16.59 8.49 17.82
CA GLU A 135 16.02 8.14 19.12
C GLU A 135 14.53 7.77 18.99
N GLU A 136 14.06 6.86 19.83
CA GLU A 136 12.72 6.28 19.78
C GLU A 136 11.60 7.33 19.61
N LYS A 137 11.59 8.38 20.46
CA LYS A 137 10.56 9.44 20.38
C LYS A 137 10.57 10.19 19.05
N ARG A 138 11.76 10.42 18.49
CA ARG A 138 11.92 11.12 17.21
C ARG A 138 11.56 10.22 16.05
N SER A 139 11.98 8.97 16.08
CA SER A 139 11.65 7.94 15.12
C SER A 139 10.12 7.76 15.00
N ILE A 140 9.41 7.64 16.12
CA ILE A 140 7.94 7.54 16.14
C ILE A 140 7.30 8.76 15.46
N ARG A 141 7.77 9.98 15.74
CA ARG A 141 7.24 11.19 15.10
C ARG A 141 7.51 11.22 13.59
N LEU A 142 8.72 10.85 13.17
CA LEU A 142 9.08 10.78 11.75
C LEU A 142 8.23 9.74 11.01
N MET A 143 8.05 8.55 11.57
CA MET A 143 7.18 7.53 10.99
C MET A 143 5.72 8.00 10.87
N ALA A 144 5.22 8.75 11.86
CA ALA A 144 3.88 9.34 11.80
C ALA A 144 3.76 10.35 10.65
N VAL A 145 4.79 11.20 10.43
CA VAL A 145 4.81 12.15 9.30
C VAL A 145 4.87 11.41 7.97
N ILE A 146 5.77 10.43 7.83
CA ILE A 146 5.88 9.60 6.61
C ILE A 146 4.52 8.99 6.25
N THR A 147 3.89 8.32 7.21
CA THR A 147 2.58 7.67 7.00
C THR A 147 1.49 8.68 6.63
N SER A 148 1.49 9.86 7.27
CA SER A 148 0.51 10.91 6.96
C SER A 148 0.64 11.44 5.54
N VAL A 149 1.87 11.64 5.04
CA VAL A 149 2.11 12.10 3.67
C VAL A 149 1.66 11.05 2.66
N VAL A 150 1.96 9.78 2.91
CA VAL A 150 1.54 8.67 2.04
C VAL A 150 0.02 8.57 1.96
N LEU A 151 -0.70 8.78 3.06
CA LEU A 151 -2.18 8.75 3.08
C LEU A 151 -2.83 9.82 2.19
N VAL A 152 -2.12 10.89 1.85
CA VAL A 152 -2.64 11.96 0.99
C VAL A 152 -2.49 11.62 -0.49
N ALA A 153 -1.55 10.74 -0.86
CA ALA A 153 -1.26 10.38 -2.25
C ALA A 153 -2.51 9.92 -3.04
N PRO A 154 -3.40 9.07 -2.52
CA PRO A 154 -4.59 8.61 -3.24
C PRO A 154 -5.63 9.70 -3.52
N ILE A 155 -5.55 10.86 -2.86
CA ILE A 155 -6.41 12.02 -3.16
C ILE A 155 -5.69 12.96 -4.14
N VAL A 156 -4.45 13.32 -3.80
CA VAL A 156 -3.67 14.26 -4.60
C VAL A 156 -3.30 13.66 -5.97
N GLY A 157 -3.02 12.36 -6.02
CA GLY A 157 -2.64 11.67 -7.24
C GLY A 157 -3.66 11.82 -8.37
N PRO A 158 -4.88 11.32 -8.22
CA PRO A 158 -5.87 11.41 -9.28
C PRO A 158 -6.22 12.86 -9.64
N LEU A 159 -6.32 13.76 -8.65
CA LEU A 159 -6.64 15.17 -8.90
C LEU A 159 -5.53 15.88 -9.68
N SER A 160 -4.27 15.71 -9.26
CA SER A 160 -3.13 16.31 -9.97
C SER A 160 -2.87 15.64 -11.31
N GLY A 161 -3.06 14.32 -11.41
CA GLY A 161 -2.98 13.58 -12.67
C GLY A 161 -3.98 14.09 -13.70
N ALA A 162 -5.25 14.18 -13.31
CA ALA A 162 -6.29 14.73 -14.17
C ALA A 162 -5.98 16.17 -14.61
N ALA A 163 -5.60 17.05 -13.66
CA ALA A 163 -5.27 18.44 -13.96
C ALA A 163 -4.06 18.56 -14.91
N LEU A 164 -3.00 17.82 -14.67
CA LEU A 164 -1.80 17.86 -15.50
C LEU A 164 -2.04 17.35 -16.91
N MET A 165 -2.86 16.30 -17.08
CA MET A 165 -3.16 15.73 -18.39
C MET A 165 -3.97 16.66 -19.32
N HIS A 166 -4.51 17.76 -18.83
CA HIS A 166 -5.03 18.82 -19.69
C HIS A 166 -3.95 19.56 -20.47
N PHE A 167 -2.70 19.55 -19.95
CA PHE A 167 -1.59 20.33 -20.51
C PHE A 167 -0.47 19.47 -21.07
N ILE A 168 -0.30 18.26 -20.54
CA ILE A 168 0.81 17.37 -20.89
C ILE A 168 0.31 15.96 -21.21
N HIS A 169 1.07 15.25 -22.03
CA HIS A 169 0.82 13.85 -22.36
C HIS A 169 1.05 12.95 -21.12
N TRP A 170 0.30 11.85 -20.99
CA TRP A 170 0.39 10.94 -19.84
C TRP A 170 1.81 10.44 -19.54
N LYS A 171 2.66 10.24 -20.56
CA LYS A 171 4.07 9.86 -20.36
C LYS A 171 4.84 10.89 -19.54
N ALA A 172 4.56 12.18 -19.75
CA ALA A 172 5.25 13.24 -19.02
C ALA A 172 4.97 13.22 -17.51
N LEU A 173 3.86 12.62 -17.07
CA LEU A 173 3.60 12.37 -15.64
C LEU A 173 4.69 11.49 -15.02
N PHE A 174 5.12 10.45 -15.72
CA PHE A 174 6.24 9.61 -15.27
C PHE A 174 7.58 10.35 -15.30
N GLY A 175 7.74 11.32 -16.20
CA GLY A 175 8.89 12.23 -16.20
C GLY A 175 8.96 13.10 -14.94
N ILE A 176 7.81 13.64 -14.50
CA ILE A 176 7.71 14.40 -13.24
C ILE A 176 8.08 13.50 -12.05
N ILE A 177 7.53 12.27 -12.01
CA ILE A 177 7.85 11.31 -10.95
C ILE A 177 9.32 10.91 -10.99
N ALA A 178 9.89 10.71 -12.18
CA ALA A 178 11.33 10.43 -12.33
C ALA A 178 12.19 11.58 -11.79
N ALA A 179 11.81 12.82 -12.05
CA ALA A 179 12.49 13.99 -11.48
C ALA A 179 12.39 14.03 -9.96
N MET A 180 11.20 13.76 -9.39
CA MET A 180 11.02 13.65 -7.93
C MET A 180 11.87 12.51 -7.36
N GLY A 181 11.88 11.34 -8.02
CA GLY A 181 12.69 10.18 -7.63
C GLY A 181 14.19 10.48 -7.69
N LEU A 182 14.65 11.22 -8.71
CA LEU A 182 16.04 11.66 -8.82
C LEU A 182 16.43 12.61 -7.68
N VAL A 183 15.60 13.59 -7.37
CA VAL A 183 15.83 14.49 -6.23
C VAL A 183 15.88 13.73 -4.92
N ALA A 184 14.94 12.78 -4.73
CA ALA A 184 14.93 11.90 -3.56
C ALA A 184 16.18 11.04 -3.49
N TRP A 185 16.59 10.41 -4.60
CA TRP A 185 17.81 9.60 -4.69
C TRP A 185 19.07 10.42 -4.38
N LEU A 186 19.21 11.63 -4.93
CA LEU A 186 20.32 12.53 -4.61
C LEU A 186 20.30 12.93 -3.13
N GLY A 187 19.13 13.24 -2.59
CA GLY A 187 18.95 13.54 -1.18
C GLY A 187 19.39 12.38 -0.29
N LEU A 188 18.96 11.16 -0.61
CA LEU A 188 19.37 9.92 0.09
C LEU A 188 20.87 9.67 -0.06
N LEU A 189 21.41 9.86 -1.27
CA LEU A 189 22.85 9.69 -1.53
C LEU A 189 23.71 10.64 -0.67
N LEU A 190 23.27 11.86 -0.42
CA LEU A 190 24.02 12.85 0.33
C LEU A 190 23.81 12.73 1.85
N THR A 191 22.64 12.28 2.30
CA THR A 191 22.25 12.45 3.72
C THR A 191 21.92 11.17 4.47
N MET A 192 21.69 10.04 3.76
CA MET A 192 21.34 8.78 4.41
C MET A 192 22.52 8.22 5.21
N PRO A 193 22.36 7.96 6.51
CA PRO A 193 23.38 7.29 7.31
C PRO A 193 23.45 5.80 7.00
N GLU A 194 24.62 5.18 7.20
CA GLU A 194 24.72 3.74 7.29
C GLU A 194 24.54 3.33 8.75
N THR A 195 23.55 2.48 9.01
CA THR A 195 23.20 2.05 10.38
C THR A 195 23.72 0.66 10.72
N VAL A 196 24.08 -0.14 9.72
CA VAL A 196 24.55 -1.50 9.90
C VAL A 196 26.08 -1.56 9.83
N ARG A 197 26.72 -2.22 10.80
CA ARG A 197 28.13 -2.60 10.73
C ARG A 197 28.26 -3.85 9.86
N ARG A 198 28.97 -3.73 8.74
CA ARG A 198 29.15 -4.82 7.79
C ARG A 198 29.84 -6.02 8.43
N GLY A 199 29.33 -7.22 8.23
CA GLY A 199 30.03 -8.47 8.46
C GLY A 199 29.60 -9.28 9.69
N ASP A 200 28.74 -8.76 10.57
CA ASP A 200 28.43 -9.43 11.84
C ASP A 200 27.31 -10.50 11.74
N VAL A 201 26.57 -10.56 10.64
CA VAL A 201 25.45 -11.50 10.51
C VAL A 201 25.67 -12.45 9.33
N PRO A 202 25.83 -13.77 9.56
CA PRO A 202 25.90 -14.72 8.47
C PRO A 202 24.54 -14.80 7.75
N PHE A 203 24.53 -14.55 6.44
CA PHE A 203 23.33 -14.74 5.63
C PHE A 203 23.04 -16.24 5.49
N SER A 204 21.94 -16.70 6.07
CA SER A 204 21.46 -18.05 5.94
C SER A 204 20.11 -18.06 5.21
N PRO A 205 20.07 -18.37 3.91
CA PRO A 205 18.81 -18.49 3.18
C PRO A 205 17.84 -19.48 3.80
N LEU A 206 18.37 -20.58 4.33
CA LEU A 206 17.59 -21.61 5.05
C LEU A 206 17.04 -21.08 6.38
N GLY A 207 17.79 -20.22 7.08
CA GLY A 207 17.33 -19.55 8.30
C GLY A 207 16.14 -18.63 8.00
N VAL A 208 16.27 -17.79 6.98
CA VAL A 208 15.20 -16.90 6.51
C VAL A 208 13.96 -17.72 6.15
N LEU A 209 14.09 -18.75 5.33
CA LEU A 209 12.98 -19.62 4.94
C LEU A 209 12.32 -20.29 6.14
N ARG A 210 13.10 -20.73 7.12
CA ARG A 210 12.59 -21.32 8.37
C ARG A 210 11.79 -20.30 9.18
N ASP A 211 12.25 -19.05 9.29
CA ASP A 211 11.55 -18.00 10.03
C ASP A 211 10.22 -17.65 9.34
N PHE A 212 10.20 -17.51 8.02
CA PHE A 212 8.96 -17.35 7.25
C PHE A 212 8.01 -18.53 7.48
N ARG A 213 8.49 -19.77 7.37
CA ARG A 213 7.68 -20.96 7.66
C ARG A 213 7.09 -20.94 9.07
N ASN A 214 7.83 -20.50 10.07
CA ASN A 214 7.35 -20.41 11.45
C ASN A 214 6.25 -19.32 11.58
N VAL A 215 6.40 -18.18 10.92
CA VAL A 215 5.34 -17.14 10.86
C VAL A 215 4.06 -17.73 10.26
N PHE A 216 4.15 -18.42 9.13
CA PHE A 216 2.99 -19.03 8.45
C PHE A 216 2.41 -20.24 9.17
N ARG A 217 3.04 -20.79 10.22
CA ARG A 217 2.46 -21.84 11.09
C ARG A 217 1.65 -21.25 12.24
N ASN A 218 1.77 -19.97 12.52
CA ASN A 218 1.03 -19.33 13.60
C ASN A 218 -0.42 -19.04 13.16
N ARG A 219 -1.41 -19.64 13.85
CA ARG A 219 -2.84 -19.47 13.53
C ARG A 219 -3.34 -18.04 13.71
N ILE A 220 -2.82 -17.31 14.71
CA ILE A 220 -3.22 -15.92 14.97
C ILE A 220 -2.72 -15.04 13.82
N PHE A 221 -1.47 -15.26 13.39
CA PHE A 221 -0.93 -14.58 12.21
C PHE A 221 -1.77 -14.87 10.96
N LEU A 222 -2.09 -16.12 10.69
CA LEU A 222 -2.87 -16.50 9.50
C LEU A 222 -4.26 -15.87 9.49
N LEU A 223 -4.98 -15.90 10.62
CA LEU A 223 -6.30 -15.26 10.74
C LEU A 223 -6.22 -13.75 10.61
N GLY A 224 -5.21 -13.12 11.23
CA GLY A 224 -4.99 -11.68 11.11
C GLY A 224 -4.62 -11.26 9.68
N ALA A 225 -3.69 -11.98 9.04
CA ALA A 225 -3.28 -11.73 7.67
C ALA A 225 -4.45 -11.96 6.69
N ALA A 226 -5.22 -13.04 6.87
CA ALA A 226 -6.42 -13.30 6.06
C ALA A 226 -7.47 -12.19 6.24
N THR A 227 -7.74 -11.78 7.48
CA THR A 227 -8.70 -10.69 7.74
C THR A 227 -8.27 -9.39 7.06
N LEU A 228 -7.00 -8.99 7.20
CA LEU A 228 -6.46 -7.78 6.58
C LEU A 228 -6.52 -7.86 5.06
N SER A 229 -6.01 -8.94 4.48
CA SER A 229 -5.91 -9.09 3.04
C SER A 229 -7.29 -9.16 2.37
N LEU A 230 -8.20 -9.94 2.92
CA LEU A 230 -9.57 -10.08 2.39
C LEU A 230 -10.37 -8.79 2.56
N SER A 231 -10.20 -8.06 3.67
CA SER A 231 -10.83 -6.75 3.85
C SER A 231 -10.33 -5.72 2.84
N TYR A 232 -9.13 -5.88 2.30
CA TYR A 232 -8.57 -4.95 1.31
C TYR A 232 -9.08 -5.20 -0.11
N ILE A 233 -9.62 -6.39 -0.41
CA ILE A 233 -10.09 -6.78 -1.75
C ILE A 233 -11.12 -5.80 -2.34
N PRO A 234 -12.20 -5.41 -1.64
CA PRO A 234 -13.19 -4.51 -2.21
C PRO A 234 -12.61 -3.15 -2.61
N LEU A 235 -11.73 -2.60 -1.76
CA LEU A 235 -11.09 -1.31 -2.03
C LEU A 235 -10.08 -1.40 -3.18
N MET A 236 -9.22 -2.42 -3.20
CA MET A 236 -8.20 -2.57 -4.25
C MET A 236 -8.80 -2.94 -5.60
N SER A 237 -9.85 -3.76 -5.61
CA SER A 237 -10.61 -4.05 -6.83
C SER A 237 -11.27 -2.78 -7.39
N TRP A 238 -11.84 -1.94 -6.51
CA TRP A 238 -12.38 -0.64 -6.92
C TRP A 238 -11.28 0.25 -7.49
N VAL A 239 -10.18 0.45 -6.79
CA VAL A 239 -9.05 1.28 -7.23
C VAL A 239 -8.59 0.90 -8.64
N ALA A 240 -8.46 -0.39 -8.92
CA ALA A 240 -7.91 -0.87 -10.18
C ALA A 240 -8.94 -0.86 -11.33
N VAL A 241 -10.20 -1.17 -11.06
CA VAL A 241 -11.24 -1.34 -12.10
C VAL A 241 -12.12 -0.09 -12.24
N SER A 242 -12.15 0.82 -11.26
CA SER A 242 -12.99 2.03 -11.31
C SER A 242 -12.76 2.94 -12.54
N PRO A 243 -11.54 3.11 -13.11
CA PRO A 243 -11.39 3.85 -14.35
C PRO A 243 -12.21 3.23 -15.50
N VAL A 244 -12.22 1.91 -15.60
CA VAL A 244 -13.01 1.18 -16.60
C VAL A 244 -14.50 1.32 -16.31
N ILE A 245 -14.93 1.17 -15.06
CA ILE A 245 -16.33 1.28 -14.66
C ILE A 245 -16.88 2.68 -14.89
N LEU A 246 -16.14 3.70 -14.48
CA LEU A 246 -16.63 5.07 -14.43
C LEU A 246 -16.38 5.84 -15.72
N MET A 247 -15.22 5.65 -16.35
CA MET A 247 -14.86 6.42 -17.55
C MET A 247 -15.24 5.67 -18.83
N ASP A 248 -14.89 4.39 -18.97
CA ASP A 248 -15.16 3.63 -20.19
C ASP A 248 -16.64 3.24 -20.30
N ALA A 249 -17.18 2.58 -19.28
CA ALA A 249 -18.58 2.14 -19.27
C ALA A 249 -19.55 3.24 -18.79
N GLY A 250 -19.10 4.15 -17.91
CA GLY A 250 -19.91 5.20 -17.29
C GLY A 250 -19.86 6.55 -17.99
N GLY A 251 -18.89 6.76 -18.91
CA GLY A 251 -18.75 7.99 -19.69
C GLY A 251 -18.23 9.20 -18.91
N LEU A 252 -17.68 9.02 -17.71
CA LEU A 252 -17.11 10.13 -16.94
C LEU A 252 -15.83 10.65 -17.62
N THR A 253 -15.68 11.95 -17.57
CA THR A 253 -14.42 12.61 -17.95
C THR A 253 -13.31 12.29 -16.93
N THR A 254 -12.06 12.51 -17.34
CA THR A 254 -10.87 12.35 -16.49
C THR A 254 -10.98 13.13 -15.17
N SER A 255 -11.51 14.38 -15.24
CA SER A 255 -11.70 15.23 -14.06
C SER A 255 -12.81 14.72 -13.14
N GLU A 256 -13.95 14.33 -13.69
CA GLU A 256 -15.07 13.77 -12.90
C GLU A 256 -14.66 12.47 -12.22
N PHE A 257 -13.91 11.62 -12.91
CA PHE A 257 -13.31 10.42 -12.30
C PHE A 257 -12.42 10.79 -11.11
N ALA A 258 -11.49 11.73 -11.27
CA ALA A 258 -10.60 12.14 -10.19
C ALA A 258 -11.38 12.65 -8.96
N TRP A 259 -12.40 13.49 -9.16
CA TRP A 259 -13.26 13.95 -8.07
C TRP A 259 -14.07 12.83 -7.42
N SER A 260 -14.48 11.83 -8.18
CA SER A 260 -15.21 10.67 -7.64
C SER A 260 -14.39 9.82 -6.65
N GLN A 261 -13.06 9.85 -6.74
CA GLN A 261 -12.18 9.13 -5.82
C GLN A 261 -12.00 9.85 -4.47
N VAL A 262 -12.18 11.17 -4.43
CA VAL A 262 -11.98 11.98 -3.22
C VAL A 262 -12.82 11.49 -2.03
N PRO A 263 -14.13 11.24 -2.13
CA PRO A 263 -14.93 10.72 -1.02
C PRO A 263 -14.43 9.38 -0.49
N VAL A 264 -14.01 8.46 -1.37
CA VAL A 264 -13.55 7.11 -1.01
C VAL A 264 -12.30 7.17 -0.14
N PHE A 265 -11.29 7.92 -0.58
CA PHE A 265 -10.02 8.01 0.17
C PHE A 265 -10.14 8.94 1.37
N SER A 266 -10.96 9.99 1.30
CA SER A 266 -11.28 10.82 2.46
C SER A 266 -11.94 10.01 3.57
N ALA A 267 -12.79 9.05 3.24
CA ALA A 267 -13.41 8.16 4.21
C ALA A 267 -12.37 7.35 5.01
N VAL A 268 -11.33 6.82 4.34
CA VAL A 268 -10.21 6.12 5.01
C VAL A 268 -9.46 7.08 5.95
N ILE A 269 -9.12 8.27 5.47
CA ILE A 269 -8.36 9.26 6.24
C ILE A 269 -9.15 9.72 7.47
N ILE A 270 -10.42 10.07 7.29
CA ILE A 270 -11.31 10.51 8.37
C ILE A 270 -11.45 9.40 9.42
N ALA A 271 -11.60 8.14 8.98
CA ALA A 271 -11.68 7.00 9.89
C ALA A 271 -10.39 6.85 10.72
N ASN A 272 -9.21 6.89 10.07
CA ASN A 272 -7.92 6.81 10.77
C ASN A 272 -7.74 7.96 11.78
N LEU A 273 -8.06 9.19 11.39
CA LEU A 273 -7.98 10.36 12.29
C LEU A 273 -8.98 10.25 13.44
N SER A 274 -10.17 9.69 13.20
CA SER A 274 -11.19 9.46 14.21
C SER A 274 -10.69 8.47 15.28
N VAL A 275 -10.01 7.39 14.85
CA VAL A 275 -9.39 6.44 15.78
C VAL A 275 -8.33 7.14 16.64
N ALA A 276 -7.43 7.89 16.02
CA ALA A 276 -6.34 8.57 16.73
C ALA A 276 -6.83 9.60 17.75
N ARG A 277 -7.98 10.27 17.49
CA ARG A 277 -8.49 11.37 18.33
C ARG A 277 -9.50 10.95 19.38
N TRP A 278 -10.40 10.01 19.07
CA TRP A 278 -11.57 9.73 19.89
C TRP A 278 -11.56 8.35 20.55
N VAL A 279 -10.73 7.42 20.06
CA VAL A 279 -10.69 6.08 20.61
C VAL A 279 -9.62 5.98 21.70
N LYS A 280 -10.06 5.86 22.96
CA LYS A 280 -9.15 5.75 24.12
C LYS A 280 -8.29 4.48 24.08
N ASP A 281 -8.88 3.38 23.62
CA ASP A 281 -8.22 2.08 23.54
C ASP A 281 -8.67 1.35 22.26
N PRO A 282 -7.93 1.56 21.14
CA PRO A 282 -8.27 0.94 19.86
C PRO A 282 -8.03 -0.58 19.85
N THR A 283 -7.34 -1.13 20.85
CA THR A 283 -7.04 -2.56 20.92
C THR A 283 -8.20 -3.40 21.45
N ARG A 284 -9.22 -2.76 21.99
CA ARG A 284 -10.38 -3.48 22.54
C ARG A 284 -11.15 -4.21 21.44
N PRO A 285 -11.48 -5.50 21.64
CA PRO A 285 -12.26 -6.28 20.67
C PRO A 285 -13.60 -5.65 20.27
N ARG A 286 -14.24 -4.91 21.21
CA ARG A 286 -15.50 -4.20 20.94
C ARG A 286 -15.33 -3.09 19.91
N PHE A 287 -14.21 -2.38 19.94
CA PHE A 287 -13.91 -1.34 18.97
C PHE A 287 -13.71 -1.93 17.57
N VAL A 288 -12.89 -2.99 17.45
CA VAL A 288 -12.64 -3.68 16.17
C VAL A 288 -13.96 -4.21 15.58
N LEU A 289 -14.84 -4.76 16.42
CA LEU A 289 -16.17 -5.23 15.98
C LEU A 289 -17.11 -4.09 15.55
N SER A 290 -16.95 -2.86 16.05
CA SER A 290 -17.81 -1.74 15.69
C SER A 290 -17.67 -1.29 14.22
N ALA A 291 -16.56 -1.61 13.58
CA ALA A 291 -16.35 -1.31 12.17
C ALA A 291 -17.05 -2.30 11.22
N VAL A 292 -17.35 -3.52 11.69
CA VAL A 292 -18.00 -4.54 10.86
C VAL A 292 -19.38 -4.10 10.36
N PRO A 293 -20.28 -3.54 11.17
CA PRO A 293 -21.57 -3.03 10.68
C PRO A 293 -21.43 -1.99 9.58
N VAL A 294 -20.42 -1.10 9.68
CA VAL A 294 -20.16 -0.07 8.66
C VAL A 294 -19.68 -0.70 7.36
N GLN A 295 -18.79 -1.70 7.43
CA GLN A 295 -18.35 -2.46 6.26
C GLN A 295 -19.52 -3.21 5.63
N MET A 296 -20.36 -3.89 6.43
CA MET A 296 -21.53 -4.61 5.93
C MET A 296 -22.55 -3.67 5.29
N LEU A 297 -22.77 -2.48 5.85
CA LEU A 297 -23.60 -1.44 5.24
C LEU A 297 -23.04 -1.03 3.86
N GLY A 298 -21.74 -0.81 3.76
CA GLY A 298 -21.08 -0.50 2.48
C GLY A 298 -21.31 -1.61 1.44
N LEU A 299 -21.14 -2.87 1.81
CA LEU A 299 -21.39 -4.01 0.94
C LEU A 299 -22.88 -4.17 0.57
N ALA A 300 -23.79 -3.90 1.49
CA ALA A 300 -25.23 -3.90 1.21
C ALA A 300 -25.60 -2.82 0.19
N ILE A 301 -25.05 -1.60 0.34
CA ILE A 301 -25.25 -0.51 -0.63
C ILE A 301 -24.70 -0.90 -2.01
N LEU A 302 -23.49 -1.53 -2.06
CA LEU A 302 -22.92 -2.03 -3.31
C LEU A 302 -23.86 -2.99 -4.03
N ILE A 303 -24.40 -3.99 -3.34
CA ILE A 303 -25.27 -5.00 -3.96
C ILE A 303 -26.66 -4.43 -4.29
N VAL A 304 -27.33 -3.87 -3.29
CA VAL A 304 -28.72 -3.37 -3.46
C VAL A 304 -28.76 -2.25 -4.50
N GLY A 305 -27.83 -1.30 -4.42
CA GLY A 305 -27.77 -0.19 -5.37
C GLY A 305 -27.57 -0.67 -6.82
N ASN A 306 -26.67 -1.63 -7.03
CA ASN A 306 -26.43 -2.18 -8.37
C ASN A 306 -27.54 -3.12 -8.88
N LEU A 307 -28.30 -3.75 -8.00
CA LEU A 307 -29.47 -4.56 -8.38
C LEU A 307 -30.66 -3.69 -8.75
N VAL A 308 -30.93 -2.63 -7.99
CA VAL A 308 -32.11 -1.78 -8.16
C VAL A 308 -31.87 -0.71 -9.24
N TRP A 309 -30.67 -0.12 -9.29
CA TRP A 309 -30.29 0.93 -10.24
C TRP A 309 -28.97 0.60 -10.95
N PRO A 310 -28.93 -0.42 -11.81
CA PRO A 310 -27.69 -0.92 -12.41
C PRO A 310 -26.95 0.11 -13.28
N HIS A 311 -27.63 1.15 -13.76
CA HIS A 311 -27.02 2.20 -14.59
C HIS A 311 -26.43 3.37 -13.78
N VAL A 312 -26.65 3.39 -12.47
CA VAL A 312 -26.20 4.49 -11.60
C VAL A 312 -24.95 4.08 -10.86
N TRP A 313 -23.79 4.48 -11.38
CA TRP A 313 -22.48 4.18 -10.80
C TRP A 313 -22.28 4.76 -9.38
N LEU A 314 -23.08 5.77 -8.99
CA LEU A 314 -23.00 6.43 -7.68
C LEU A 314 -23.13 5.44 -6.51
N TRP A 315 -23.93 4.39 -6.66
CA TRP A 315 -24.11 3.36 -5.63
C TRP A 315 -22.83 2.57 -5.38
N SER A 316 -22.05 2.29 -6.44
CA SER A 316 -20.75 1.64 -6.31
C SER A 316 -19.76 2.52 -5.55
N GLY A 317 -19.71 3.81 -5.88
CA GLY A 317 -18.88 4.78 -5.16
C GLY A 317 -19.29 4.95 -3.69
N LEU A 318 -20.58 5.12 -3.43
CA LEU A 318 -21.12 5.29 -2.06
C LEU A 318 -20.87 4.06 -1.20
N GLY A 319 -21.17 2.86 -1.71
CA GLY A 319 -20.91 1.62 -0.99
C GLY A 319 -19.42 1.43 -0.68
N THR A 320 -18.53 1.77 -1.64
CA THR A 320 -17.10 1.73 -1.43
C THR A 320 -16.65 2.76 -0.39
N CYS A 321 -17.26 3.96 -0.30
CA CYS A 321 -16.96 4.95 0.73
C CYS A 321 -17.24 4.42 2.15
N PHE A 322 -18.41 3.84 2.37
CA PHE A 322 -18.75 3.25 3.67
C PHE A 322 -17.82 2.09 4.02
N TYR A 323 -17.53 1.24 3.04
CA TYR A 323 -16.61 0.12 3.25
C TYR A 323 -15.19 0.60 3.57
N ALA A 324 -14.68 1.59 2.85
CA ALA A 324 -13.37 2.21 3.03
C ALA A 324 -13.26 2.89 4.42
N PHE A 325 -14.31 3.55 4.88
CA PHE A 325 -14.38 4.08 6.24
C PHE A 325 -14.20 2.97 7.28
N GLY A 326 -14.92 1.85 7.12
CA GLY A 326 -14.78 0.70 8.00
C GLY A 326 -13.35 0.11 7.99
N ILE A 327 -12.68 0.04 6.83
CA ILE A 327 -11.26 -0.35 6.75
C ILE A 327 -10.39 0.61 7.55
N GLY A 328 -10.53 1.92 7.35
CA GLY A 328 -9.75 2.94 8.04
C GLY A 328 -9.87 2.84 9.57
N LEU A 329 -11.02 2.41 10.10
CA LEU A 329 -11.20 2.19 11.53
C LEU A 329 -10.37 1.02 12.08
N ILE A 330 -10.29 -0.10 11.37
CA ILE A 330 -9.73 -1.34 11.94
C ILE A 330 -8.32 -1.67 11.45
N PHE A 331 -7.92 -1.20 10.27
CA PHE A 331 -6.68 -1.64 9.63
C PHE A 331 -5.43 -1.41 10.49
N PRO A 332 -5.19 -0.21 11.07
CA PRO A 332 -4.01 0.03 11.89
C PRO A 332 -3.94 -0.87 13.13
N THR A 333 -5.08 -1.04 13.78
CA THR A 333 -5.20 -1.88 14.99
C THR A 333 -4.94 -3.34 14.68
N LEU A 334 -5.57 -3.84 13.61
CA LEU A 334 -5.46 -5.23 13.21
C LEU A 334 -4.06 -5.56 12.65
N PHE A 335 -3.45 -4.61 11.92
CA PHE A 335 -2.07 -4.72 11.45
C PHE A 335 -1.10 -4.86 12.64
N ARG A 336 -1.19 -3.95 13.61
CA ARG A 336 -0.38 -4.02 14.83
C ARG A 336 -0.61 -5.34 15.58
N PHE A 337 -1.85 -5.74 15.76
CA PHE A 337 -2.21 -6.98 16.44
C PHE A 337 -1.58 -8.22 15.75
N THR A 338 -1.67 -8.29 14.43
CA THR A 338 -1.09 -9.39 13.65
C THR A 338 0.44 -9.36 13.71
N LEU A 339 1.05 -8.17 13.70
CA LEU A 339 2.50 -7.98 13.83
C LEU A 339 3.05 -8.52 15.16
N PHE A 340 2.29 -8.40 16.24
CA PHE A 340 2.68 -8.86 17.57
C PHE A 340 2.11 -10.23 17.95
N SER A 341 1.60 -10.99 16.98
CA SER A 341 0.98 -12.30 17.20
C SER A 341 1.96 -13.43 17.55
N ASN A 342 3.25 -13.20 17.45
CA ASN A 342 4.31 -14.17 17.76
C ASN A 342 5.59 -13.47 18.23
N ASP A 343 6.55 -14.24 18.77
CA ASP A 343 7.82 -13.75 19.31
C ASP A 343 8.95 -13.67 18.28
N LEU A 344 8.66 -13.95 17.01
CA LEU A 344 9.62 -13.87 15.92
C LEU A 344 10.04 -12.42 15.63
N PRO A 345 11.18 -12.20 14.96
CA PRO A 345 11.62 -10.86 14.59
C PRO A 345 10.54 -10.09 13.85
N LYS A 346 10.18 -8.92 14.36
CA LYS A 346 9.06 -8.14 13.83
C LYS A 346 9.23 -7.75 12.36
N GLY A 347 10.46 -7.61 11.89
CA GLY A 347 10.78 -7.42 10.47
C GLY A 347 10.30 -8.57 9.59
N THR A 348 10.56 -9.82 10.00
CA THR A 348 10.09 -11.01 9.25
C THR A 348 8.57 -11.13 9.27
N VAL A 349 7.93 -10.85 10.42
CA VAL A 349 6.47 -10.88 10.54
C VAL A 349 5.83 -9.79 9.67
N SER A 350 6.36 -8.57 9.69
CA SER A 350 5.89 -7.46 8.86
C SER A 350 6.07 -7.75 7.37
N ALA A 351 7.23 -8.27 6.96
CA ALA A 351 7.49 -8.67 5.57
C ALA A 351 6.51 -9.77 5.12
N SER A 352 6.29 -10.81 5.96
CA SER A 352 5.32 -11.87 5.68
C SER A 352 3.91 -11.32 5.51
N LEU A 353 3.49 -10.39 6.38
CA LEU A 353 2.17 -9.78 6.34
C LEU A 353 1.98 -8.94 5.06
N ASN A 354 2.96 -8.10 4.72
CA ASN A 354 2.93 -7.30 3.50
C ASN A 354 2.93 -8.17 2.23
N ILE A 355 3.72 -9.25 2.19
CA ILE A 355 3.69 -10.23 1.09
C ILE A 355 2.27 -10.77 0.91
N VAL A 356 1.60 -11.20 1.98
CA VAL A 356 0.23 -11.74 1.90
C VAL A 356 -0.74 -10.65 1.42
N ILE A 357 -0.71 -9.45 2.00
CA ILE A 357 -1.61 -8.35 1.62
C ILE A 357 -1.43 -7.99 0.14
N LEU A 358 -0.21 -7.80 -0.32
CA LEU A 358 0.07 -7.41 -1.71
C LEU A 358 -0.22 -8.54 -2.70
N SER A 359 0.08 -9.81 -2.33
CA SER A 359 -0.25 -10.98 -3.17
C SER A 359 -1.76 -11.12 -3.36
N VAL A 360 -2.51 -11.09 -2.25
CA VAL A 360 -3.97 -11.20 -2.29
C VAL A 360 -4.57 -10.01 -3.04
N SER A 361 -4.05 -8.80 -2.85
CA SER A 361 -4.49 -7.62 -3.60
C SER A 361 -4.23 -7.76 -5.10
N ALA A 362 -3.03 -8.15 -5.51
CA ALA A 362 -2.70 -8.34 -6.92
C ALA A 362 -3.58 -9.41 -7.58
N LEU A 363 -3.76 -10.56 -6.92
CA LEU A 363 -4.61 -11.65 -7.41
C LEU A 363 -6.09 -11.25 -7.45
N SER A 364 -6.56 -10.50 -6.45
CA SER A 364 -7.94 -10.03 -6.40
C SER A 364 -8.26 -9.02 -7.50
N ILE A 365 -7.31 -8.15 -7.85
CA ILE A 365 -7.44 -7.22 -8.99
C ILE A 365 -7.59 -8.00 -10.30
N GLU A 366 -6.78 -9.03 -10.52
CA GLU A 366 -6.89 -9.87 -11.72
C GLU A 366 -8.21 -10.65 -11.75
N GLY A 367 -8.64 -11.19 -10.60
CA GLY A 367 -9.95 -11.83 -10.46
C GLY A 367 -11.11 -10.85 -10.69
N ALA A 368 -11.04 -9.65 -10.14
CA ALA A 368 -12.03 -8.60 -10.32
C ALA A 368 -12.11 -8.14 -11.78
N ARG A 369 -10.95 -7.99 -12.44
CA ARG A 369 -10.84 -7.72 -13.87
C ARG A 369 -11.53 -8.80 -14.69
N TRP A 370 -11.20 -10.07 -14.45
CA TRP A 370 -11.80 -11.18 -15.18
C TRP A 370 -13.32 -11.23 -15.00
N LEU A 371 -13.81 -11.07 -13.78
CA LEU A 371 -15.23 -11.04 -13.48
C LEU A 371 -15.96 -9.86 -14.13
N TRP A 372 -15.34 -8.69 -14.17
CA TRP A 372 -15.92 -7.53 -14.84
C TRP A 372 -16.11 -7.75 -16.35
N PHE A 373 -15.07 -8.21 -17.03
CA PHE A 373 -15.10 -8.34 -18.50
C PHE A 373 -15.87 -9.57 -19.00
N HIS A 374 -15.97 -10.65 -18.22
CA HIS A 374 -16.68 -11.88 -18.62
C HIS A 374 -18.04 -12.03 -17.95
N GLY A 375 -18.20 -11.54 -16.74
CA GLY A 375 -19.43 -11.69 -15.95
C GLY A 375 -20.22 -10.40 -15.76
N GLY A 376 -19.61 -9.25 -16.05
CA GLY A 376 -20.23 -7.94 -15.88
C GLY A 376 -20.26 -7.44 -14.42
N ARG A 377 -21.16 -6.49 -14.16
CA ARG A 377 -21.21 -5.75 -12.89
C ARG A 377 -21.50 -6.62 -11.68
N LEU A 378 -22.48 -7.51 -11.76
CA LEU A 378 -22.93 -8.29 -10.60
C LEU A 378 -21.85 -9.22 -10.06
N PRO A 379 -21.17 -10.07 -10.85
CA PRO A 379 -20.06 -10.89 -10.37
C PRO A 379 -18.90 -10.08 -9.78
N PHE A 380 -18.59 -8.91 -10.34
CA PHE A 380 -17.59 -8.01 -9.78
C PHE A 380 -17.94 -7.57 -8.35
N HIS A 381 -19.19 -7.12 -8.12
CA HIS A 381 -19.62 -6.72 -6.77
C HIS A 381 -19.79 -7.91 -5.82
N LEU A 382 -20.17 -9.08 -6.32
CA LEU A 382 -20.25 -10.32 -5.53
C LEU A 382 -18.87 -10.75 -4.99
N LEU A 383 -17.78 -10.56 -5.77
CA LEU A 383 -16.42 -10.79 -5.28
C LEU A 383 -16.13 -9.91 -4.05
N ALA A 384 -16.46 -8.62 -4.12
CA ALA A 384 -16.26 -7.69 -3.01
C ALA A 384 -17.06 -8.12 -1.76
N VAL A 385 -18.31 -8.51 -1.94
CA VAL A 385 -19.18 -8.95 -0.84
C VAL A 385 -18.69 -10.26 -0.25
N ALA A 386 -18.36 -11.24 -1.07
CA ALA A 386 -17.83 -12.53 -0.60
C ALA A 386 -16.54 -12.33 0.21
N ALA A 387 -15.61 -11.52 -0.31
CA ALA A 387 -14.36 -11.20 0.39
C ALA A 387 -14.62 -10.51 1.73
N GLY A 388 -15.51 -9.53 1.78
CA GLY A 388 -15.85 -8.81 3.02
C GLY A 388 -16.54 -9.71 4.06
N ILE A 389 -17.43 -10.60 3.65
CA ILE A 389 -18.06 -11.56 4.55
C ILE A 389 -17.03 -12.55 5.12
N VAL A 390 -16.17 -13.10 4.26
CA VAL A 390 -15.11 -14.03 4.71
C VAL A 390 -14.13 -13.33 5.64
N ALA A 391 -13.77 -12.06 5.36
CA ALA A 391 -12.95 -11.24 6.25
C ALA A 391 -13.60 -11.08 7.63
N ALA A 392 -14.90 -10.78 7.70
CA ALA A 392 -15.64 -10.68 8.95
C ALA A 392 -15.68 -12.01 9.72
N CYS A 393 -15.82 -13.14 9.02
CA CYS A 393 -15.73 -14.47 9.63
C CYS A 393 -14.35 -14.77 10.19
N CYS A 394 -13.27 -14.43 9.45
CA CYS A 394 -11.89 -14.56 9.91
C CYS A 394 -11.63 -13.68 11.16
N LEU A 395 -12.14 -12.45 11.17
CA LEU A 395 -12.06 -11.55 12.31
C LEU A 395 -12.77 -12.14 13.55
N ALA A 396 -13.97 -12.66 13.36
CA ALA A 396 -14.71 -13.32 14.44
C ALA A 396 -13.94 -14.52 15.00
N GLY A 397 -13.33 -15.33 14.14
CA GLY A 397 -12.45 -16.45 14.51
C GLY A 397 -11.24 -15.98 15.32
N LEU A 398 -10.59 -14.91 14.87
CA LEU A 398 -9.44 -14.29 15.54
C LEU A 398 -9.79 -13.84 16.97
N LEU A 399 -10.90 -13.12 17.13
CA LEU A 399 -11.34 -12.59 18.43
C LEU A 399 -11.81 -13.70 19.39
N ARG A 400 -12.40 -14.79 18.87
CA ARG A 400 -12.75 -15.97 19.70
C ARG A 400 -11.51 -16.68 20.22
N HIS A 401 -10.47 -16.82 19.38
CA HIS A 401 -9.22 -17.46 19.78
C HIS A 401 -8.51 -16.67 20.89
N GLN A 402 -8.49 -15.34 20.79
CA GLN A 402 -7.94 -14.48 21.84
C GLN A 402 -8.66 -14.61 23.18
N ARG A 403 -10.02 -14.62 23.17
CA ARG A 403 -10.80 -14.79 24.38
C ARG A 403 -10.52 -16.15 25.04
N GLY A 404 -10.32 -17.19 24.24
CA GLY A 404 -9.98 -18.52 24.74
C GLY A 404 -8.62 -18.53 25.46
N GLN A 405 -7.60 -17.86 24.92
CA GLN A 405 -6.28 -17.76 25.55
C GLN A 405 -6.33 -16.95 26.85
N ALA A 406 -6.99 -15.79 26.86
CA ALA A 406 -7.13 -14.98 28.06
C ALA A 406 -7.86 -15.71 29.20
N VAL A 407 -8.83 -16.58 28.90
CA VAL A 407 -9.52 -17.42 29.91
C VAL A 407 -8.60 -18.52 30.45
N ILE A 408 -7.73 -19.10 29.60
CA ILE A 408 -6.77 -20.11 30.04
C ILE A 408 -5.70 -19.50 30.95
N GLU A 409 -5.16 -18.33 30.57
CA GLU A 409 -4.17 -17.60 31.39
C GLU A 409 -4.75 -17.17 32.75
N ALA A 410 -6.02 -16.67 32.76
CA ALA A 410 -6.70 -16.31 34.00
C ALA A 410 -7.05 -17.51 34.92
N ARG A 411 -6.99 -18.74 34.41
CA ARG A 411 -7.20 -19.96 35.19
C ARG A 411 -5.88 -20.55 35.75
N GLN A 412 -4.75 -20.11 35.19
CA GLN A 412 -3.40 -20.55 35.58
C GLN A 412 -2.71 -19.57 36.54
N SER A 413 -3.22 -18.33 36.64
CA SER A 413 -2.86 -17.30 37.63
C SER A 413 -3.70 -17.41 38.88
#